data_4879891f900d2069a8cc3dace946d9c7
#
_entry.id   4879891f900d2069a8cc3dace946d9c7
#
_cell.length_a   1.000
_cell.length_b   1.000
_cell.length_c   1.000
_cell.angle_alpha   90.00
_cell.angle_beta   90.00
_cell.angle_gamma   90.00
#
_symmetry.space_group_name_H-M   'P 1'
#
loop_
_entity.id
_entity.type
_entity.pdbx_description
1 polymer ?
#
loop_
_entity_poly.entity_id
_entity_poly.type
_entity_poly.pdbx_seq_one_letter_code
_entity_poly.pdbx_strand_id
1 'polypeptide(L)'
;MRNLLLSTAIGDISGKPYESRRTRTKDYDSVDLLLPENTYSDDTVCTFACADALLNHKDMAKTIKERCKADRHRGYGGRFRQWLDADGIQPSYHSFGNGSAMRVSAAGFMAKSEDECIQLAKETAMPTHDHPEGIKGAVATALAIHYCMNDHDKEYVRKHVLDKYYPDWSDKPYSEIKPDYHFDSSCQGSVPAALISFLESKDFVDCLKLAISLGGDSDTLAAIAAPIAYAHYRVIPEELLDNARKKLPQWMLELSKAFDEYCMRA
;
A
#
# COMPACT_ATOMS: atom_id res chain seq x y z
N MET A 1 -19.31 -9.26 1.17
CA MET A 1 -18.63 -8.02 1.59
C MET A 1 -17.29 -8.03 0.88
N ARG A 2 -16.93 -6.95 0.22
CA ARG A 2 -15.57 -6.79 -0.30
C ARG A 2 -14.65 -6.47 0.89
N ASN A 3 -13.36 -6.67 0.77
CA ASN A 3 -12.38 -6.42 1.84
C ASN A 3 -11.28 -5.46 1.31
N LEU A 4 -11.73 -4.37 0.65
CA LEU A 4 -10.86 -3.50 -0.13
C LEU A 4 -9.72 -2.91 0.72
N LEU A 5 -10.05 -2.13 1.76
CA LEU A 5 -9.05 -1.53 2.64
C LEU A 5 -8.36 -2.58 3.53
N LEU A 6 -9.06 -3.65 3.90
CA LEU A 6 -8.46 -4.73 4.68
C LEU A 6 -7.32 -5.42 3.95
N SER A 7 -7.35 -5.48 2.61
CA SER A 7 -6.25 -6.07 1.84
C SER A 7 -4.92 -5.37 2.10
N THR A 8 -4.91 -4.03 2.12
CA THR A 8 -3.71 -3.23 2.45
C THR A 8 -3.27 -3.47 3.90
N ALA A 9 -4.23 -3.43 4.84
CA ALA A 9 -3.92 -3.67 6.25
C ALA A 9 -3.34 -5.06 6.50
N ILE A 10 -3.80 -6.09 5.78
CA ILE A 10 -3.25 -7.45 5.87
C ILE A 10 -1.81 -7.47 5.37
N GLY A 11 -1.50 -6.79 4.27
CA GLY A 11 -0.13 -6.66 3.78
C GLY A 11 0.80 -6.06 4.82
N ASP A 12 0.44 -4.90 5.37
CA ASP A 12 1.15 -4.22 6.45
C ASP A 12 1.34 -5.13 7.68
N ILE A 13 0.24 -5.66 8.24
CA ILE A 13 0.27 -6.52 9.42
C ILE A 13 1.18 -7.74 9.22
N SER A 14 1.11 -8.38 8.07
CA SER A 14 1.92 -9.57 7.77
C SER A 14 3.39 -9.24 7.53
N GLY A 15 3.69 -8.08 6.95
CA GLY A 15 5.05 -7.64 6.66
C GLY A 15 5.78 -7.02 7.86
N LYS A 16 5.03 -6.42 8.80
CA LYS A 16 5.60 -5.66 9.93
C LYS A 16 6.65 -6.42 10.76
N PRO A 17 6.49 -7.69 11.10
CA PRO A 17 7.51 -8.43 11.84
C PRO A 17 8.85 -8.55 11.10
N TYR A 18 8.84 -8.43 9.77
CA TYR A 18 10.01 -8.61 8.91
C TYR A 18 10.69 -7.30 8.49
N GLU A 19 10.18 -6.14 8.91
CA GLU A 19 10.74 -4.83 8.55
C GLU A 19 12.11 -4.58 9.17
N SER A 20 12.33 -5.03 10.40
CA SER A 20 13.55 -4.72 11.13
C SER A 20 14.76 -5.45 10.55
N ARG A 21 15.96 -4.81 10.61
CA ARG A 21 17.21 -5.41 10.15
C ARG A 21 17.49 -6.80 10.75
N ARG A 22 16.94 -7.09 11.93
CA ARG A 22 17.19 -8.36 12.64
C ARG A 22 16.26 -9.48 12.21
N THR A 23 15.09 -9.13 11.66
CA THR A 23 14.01 -10.07 11.35
C THR A 23 13.78 -10.22 9.84
N ARG A 24 14.39 -9.38 9.00
CA ARG A 24 14.31 -9.50 7.55
C ARG A 24 14.73 -10.88 7.08
N THR A 25 13.96 -11.41 6.15
CA THR A 25 14.26 -12.70 5.55
C THR A 25 14.20 -12.61 4.03
N LYS A 26 15.08 -13.39 3.38
CA LYS A 26 15.00 -13.70 1.95
C LYS A 26 14.50 -15.13 1.73
N ASP A 27 14.21 -15.86 2.79
CA ASP A 27 13.67 -17.20 2.71
C ASP A 27 12.14 -17.14 2.64
N TYR A 28 11.60 -17.48 1.47
CA TYR A 28 10.18 -17.51 1.19
C TYR A 28 9.42 -18.47 2.12
N ASP A 29 9.99 -19.63 2.42
CA ASP A 29 9.34 -20.66 3.23
C ASP A 29 9.28 -20.28 4.71
N SER A 30 10.20 -19.43 5.17
CA SER A 30 10.23 -18.93 6.54
C SER A 30 9.19 -17.81 6.80
N VAL A 31 8.52 -17.28 5.77
CA VAL A 31 7.54 -16.21 5.95
C VAL A 31 6.23 -16.78 6.50
N ASP A 32 5.92 -16.43 7.75
CA ASP A 32 4.64 -16.67 8.41
C ASP A 32 3.83 -15.37 8.46
N LEU A 33 2.64 -15.39 7.82
CA LEU A 33 1.77 -14.22 7.73
C LEU A 33 0.91 -14.01 8.99
N LEU A 34 0.93 -14.95 9.93
CA LEU A 34 0.06 -14.98 11.11
C LEU A 34 0.85 -14.96 12.44
N LEU A 35 2.07 -14.44 12.45
CA LEU A 35 2.86 -14.33 13.68
C LEU A 35 2.06 -13.65 14.80
N PRO A 36 2.14 -14.13 16.05
CA PRO A 36 1.36 -13.58 17.18
C PRO A 36 1.63 -12.10 17.44
N GLU A 37 2.88 -11.66 17.26
CA GLU A 37 3.34 -10.28 17.45
C GLU A 37 2.95 -9.33 16.32
N ASN A 38 2.33 -9.82 15.24
CA ASN A 38 1.88 -8.98 14.12
C ASN A 38 1.03 -7.82 14.61
N THR A 39 1.29 -6.64 14.09
CA THR A 39 0.48 -5.43 14.33
C THR A 39 0.51 -4.56 13.08
N TYR A 40 -0.45 -3.65 12.97
CA TYR A 40 -0.43 -2.66 11.89
C TYR A 40 0.53 -1.51 12.20
N SER A 41 1.02 -0.87 11.15
CA SER A 41 1.94 0.26 11.18
C SER A 41 1.29 1.56 10.67
N ASP A 42 2.12 2.54 10.39
CA ASP A 42 1.72 3.78 9.73
C ASP A 42 1.16 3.56 8.31
N ASP A 43 1.53 2.49 7.63
CA ASP A 43 0.96 2.10 6.33
C ASP A 43 -0.57 1.99 6.42
N THR A 44 -1.07 1.22 7.38
CA THR A 44 -2.51 1.06 7.61
C THR A 44 -3.15 2.37 8.05
N VAL A 45 -2.56 3.08 9.03
CA VAL A 45 -3.16 4.34 9.53
C VAL A 45 -3.29 5.37 8.43
N CYS A 46 -2.24 5.55 7.62
CA CYS A 46 -2.26 6.49 6.50
C CYS A 46 -3.24 6.07 5.39
N THR A 47 -3.34 4.77 5.10
CA THR A 47 -4.32 4.22 4.15
C THR A 47 -5.75 4.56 4.57
N PHE A 48 -6.10 4.28 5.82
CA PHE A 48 -7.44 4.57 6.35
C PHE A 48 -7.71 6.07 6.48
N ALA A 49 -6.69 6.87 6.76
CA ALA A 49 -6.81 8.33 6.74
C ALA A 49 -7.14 8.87 5.34
N CYS A 50 -6.43 8.38 4.30
CA CYS A 50 -6.72 8.75 2.92
C CYS A 50 -8.10 8.27 2.48
N ALA A 51 -8.49 7.04 2.84
CA ALA A 51 -9.83 6.52 2.55
C ALA A 51 -10.94 7.33 3.23
N ASP A 52 -10.75 7.76 4.49
CA ASP A 52 -11.69 8.62 5.21
C ASP A 52 -11.83 9.99 4.52
N ALA A 53 -10.71 10.57 4.07
CA ALA A 53 -10.75 11.85 3.35
C ALA A 53 -11.49 11.75 2.02
N LEU A 54 -11.18 10.74 1.21
CA LEU A 54 -11.79 10.54 -0.10
C LEU A 54 -13.28 10.20 0.01
N LEU A 55 -13.63 9.23 0.86
CA LEU A 55 -15.02 8.77 1.02
C LEU A 55 -15.94 9.86 1.55
N ASN A 56 -15.47 10.68 2.47
CA ASN A 56 -16.27 11.69 3.17
C ASN A 56 -15.98 13.13 2.69
N HIS A 57 -15.28 13.29 1.55
CA HIS A 57 -14.95 14.60 0.96
C HIS A 57 -14.31 15.58 1.95
N LYS A 58 -13.38 15.09 2.78
CA LYS A 58 -12.66 15.88 3.77
C LYS A 58 -11.34 16.42 3.20
N ASP A 59 -10.80 17.47 3.84
CA ASP A 59 -9.44 17.93 3.54
C ASP A 59 -8.43 16.81 3.81
N MET A 60 -7.66 16.45 2.79
CA MET A 60 -6.72 15.32 2.83
C MET A 60 -5.62 15.54 3.86
N ALA A 61 -4.97 16.70 3.84
CA ALA A 61 -3.85 16.99 4.75
C ALA A 61 -4.29 17.01 6.22
N LYS A 62 -5.45 17.62 6.48
CA LYS A 62 -6.05 17.69 7.81
C LYS A 62 -6.42 16.30 8.31
N THR A 63 -7.07 15.49 7.49
CA THR A 63 -7.53 14.15 7.87
C THR A 63 -6.34 13.22 8.14
N ILE A 64 -5.32 13.22 7.30
CA ILE A 64 -4.08 12.47 7.54
C ILE A 64 -3.47 12.90 8.88
N LYS A 65 -3.33 14.21 9.11
CA LYS A 65 -2.72 14.73 10.33
C LYS A 65 -3.50 14.34 11.59
N GLU A 66 -4.81 14.45 11.57
CA GLU A 66 -5.68 14.10 12.70
C GLU A 66 -5.61 12.59 13.01
N ARG A 67 -5.77 11.73 12.00
CA ARG A 67 -5.77 10.27 12.18
C ARG A 67 -4.40 9.77 12.64
N CYS A 68 -3.32 10.25 12.04
CA CYS A 68 -1.96 9.83 12.41
C CYS A 68 -1.52 10.37 13.78
N LYS A 69 -1.97 11.57 14.19
CA LYS A 69 -1.74 12.06 15.57
C LYS A 69 -2.48 11.24 16.61
N ALA A 70 -3.68 10.77 16.31
CA ALA A 70 -4.47 9.94 17.22
C ALA A 70 -3.84 8.56 17.46
N ASP A 71 -3.06 8.05 16.50
CA ASP A 71 -2.35 6.77 16.61
C ASP A 71 -0.84 6.96 16.34
N ARG A 72 -0.19 7.73 17.21
CA ARG A 72 1.14 8.31 17.02
C ARG A 72 2.30 7.30 17.03
N HIS A 73 2.11 6.12 17.61
CA HIS A 73 3.19 5.16 17.85
C HIS A 73 3.20 4.00 16.84
N ARG A 74 3.10 4.34 15.52
CA ARG A 74 2.97 3.34 14.44
C ARG A 74 4.17 3.24 13.49
N GLY A 75 5.28 3.89 13.81
CA GLY A 75 6.49 3.73 13.00
C GLY A 75 6.76 4.83 11.97
N TYR A 76 5.99 5.92 11.99
CA TYR A 76 6.13 7.03 11.04
C TYR A 76 7.57 7.49 10.80
N GLY A 77 7.93 7.73 9.54
CA GLY A 77 9.22 8.25 9.14
C GLY A 77 9.55 9.61 9.76
N GLY A 78 10.84 9.93 9.95
CA GLY A 78 11.28 11.10 10.69
C GLY A 78 10.75 12.44 10.15
N ARG A 79 10.78 12.66 8.82
CA ARG A 79 10.24 13.87 8.19
C ARG A 79 8.72 13.96 8.31
N PHE A 80 8.01 12.83 8.21
CA PHE A 80 6.58 12.76 8.38
C PHE A 80 6.18 13.09 9.84
N ARG A 81 6.92 12.59 10.84
CA ARG A 81 6.71 12.96 12.24
C ARG A 81 6.89 14.47 12.48
N GLN A 82 7.90 15.08 11.90
CA GLN A 82 8.10 16.54 11.97
C GLN A 82 6.90 17.30 11.38
N TRP A 83 6.40 16.84 10.23
CA TRP A 83 5.20 17.40 9.59
C TRP A 83 3.94 17.22 10.46
N LEU A 84 3.78 16.06 11.09
CA LEU A 84 2.68 15.81 12.03
C LEU A 84 2.74 16.73 13.25
N ASP A 85 3.92 16.93 13.82
CA ASP A 85 4.12 17.67 15.07
C ASP A 85 4.01 19.17 14.92
N ALA A 86 4.26 19.69 13.74
CA ALA A 86 4.15 21.11 13.46
C ALA A 86 2.71 21.63 13.66
N ASP A 87 2.58 22.87 14.10
CA ASP A 87 1.28 23.53 14.29
C ASP A 87 0.60 23.81 12.94
N GLY A 88 -0.72 23.67 12.90
CA GLY A 88 -1.51 23.88 11.69
C GLY A 88 -1.20 22.88 10.57
N ILE A 89 -1.65 23.19 9.36
CA ILE A 89 -1.32 22.41 8.16
C ILE A 89 -0.06 23.00 7.52
N GLN A 90 0.97 22.18 7.44
CA GLN A 90 2.24 22.58 6.82
C GLN A 90 2.22 22.28 5.31
N PRO A 91 2.99 23.01 4.50
CA PRO A 91 3.21 22.65 3.11
C PRO A 91 3.88 21.26 3.02
N SER A 92 3.79 20.64 1.86
CA SER A 92 4.52 19.41 1.58
C SER A 92 6.03 19.61 1.75
N TYR A 93 6.71 18.58 2.22
CA TYR A 93 8.17 18.55 2.35
C TYR A 93 8.87 17.84 1.20
N HIS A 94 8.18 17.71 0.06
CA HIS A 94 8.72 17.20 -1.20
C HIS A 94 9.36 15.81 -1.10
N SER A 95 8.63 14.88 -0.45
CA SER A 95 9.09 13.51 -0.28
C SER A 95 8.94 12.70 -1.57
N PHE A 96 9.92 11.83 -1.81
CA PHE A 96 9.87 10.74 -2.80
C PHE A 96 9.83 9.36 -2.13
N GLY A 97 9.59 9.33 -0.83
CA GLY A 97 9.45 8.09 -0.05
C GLY A 97 8.23 7.26 -0.49
N ASN A 98 8.25 5.97 -0.18
CA ASN A 98 7.20 5.02 -0.51
C ASN A 98 5.87 5.27 0.24
N GLY A 99 5.87 6.20 1.20
CA GLY A 99 4.70 6.60 1.98
C GLY A 99 3.51 7.14 1.17
N SER A 100 3.71 7.62 -0.07
CA SER A 100 2.60 7.95 -0.98
C SER A 100 1.97 6.70 -1.61
N ALA A 101 2.79 5.70 -1.97
CA ALA A 101 2.33 4.47 -2.60
C ALA A 101 1.63 3.53 -1.61
N MET A 102 2.16 3.39 -0.38
CA MET A 102 1.59 2.51 0.64
C MET A 102 0.16 2.87 1.02
N ARG A 103 -0.22 4.17 0.98
CA ARG A 103 -1.51 4.67 1.46
C ARG A 103 -2.56 4.93 0.38
N VAL A 104 -2.24 4.65 -0.89
CA VAL A 104 -3.03 5.11 -2.05
C VAL A 104 -4.17 4.17 -2.45
N SER A 105 -4.26 2.99 -1.87
CA SER A 105 -5.14 1.91 -2.37
C SER A 105 -6.60 2.33 -2.51
N ALA A 106 -7.11 3.19 -1.62
CA ALA A 106 -8.47 3.71 -1.71
C ALA A 106 -8.75 4.42 -3.06
N ALA A 107 -7.78 5.18 -3.57
CA ALA A 107 -7.90 5.85 -4.87
C ALA A 107 -8.09 4.86 -6.02
N GLY A 108 -7.28 3.78 -6.04
CA GLY A 108 -7.38 2.74 -7.07
C GLY A 108 -8.68 1.95 -7.01
N PHE A 109 -9.23 1.72 -5.81
CA PHE A 109 -10.48 0.97 -5.63
C PHE A 109 -11.75 1.75 -5.98
N MET A 110 -11.78 3.06 -5.72
CA MET A 110 -13.00 3.86 -5.87
C MET A 110 -13.11 4.59 -7.21
N ALA A 111 -12.02 4.72 -7.94
CA ALA A 111 -12.00 5.44 -9.22
C ALA A 111 -12.85 4.74 -10.29
N LYS A 112 -13.61 5.52 -11.06
CA LYS A 112 -14.47 5.07 -12.16
C LYS A 112 -13.80 5.16 -13.52
N SER A 113 -12.67 5.86 -13.61
CA SER A 113 -11.88 6.00 -14.83
C SER A 113 -10.39 6.12 -14.49
N GLU A 114 -9.54 5.92 -15.50
CA GLU A 114 -8.08 6.11 -15.38
C GLU A 114 -7.75 7.55 -14.95
N ASP A 115 -8.38 8.55 -15.55
CA ASP A 115 -8.14 9.95 -15.21
C ASP A 115 -8.53 10.28 -13.77
N GLU A 116 -9.67 9.76 -13.30
CA GLU A 116 -10.10 9.92 -11.91
C GLU A 116 -9.13 9.20 -10.97
N CYS A 117 -8.67 7.99 -11.32
CA CYS A 117 -7.69 7.25 -10.54
C CYS A 117 -6.39 8.05 -10.36
N ILE A 118 -5.87 8.62 -11.44
CA ILE A 118 -4.69 9.48 -11.43
C ILE A 118 -4.91 10.70 -10.54
N GLN A 119 -6.06 11.35 -10.66
CA GLN A 119 -6.39 12.54 -9.87
C GLN A 119 -6.48 12.23 -8.37
N LEU A 120 -7.22 11.19 -7.99
CA LEU A 120 -7.36 10.77 -6.59
C LEU A 120 -6.01 10.33 -5.99
N ALA A 121 -5.19 9.60 -6.76
CA ALA A 121 -3.85 9.19 -6.33
C ALA A 121 -2.95 10.42 -6.05
N LYS A 122 -2.97 11.43 -6.93
CA LYS A 122 -2.26 12.69 -6.69
C LYS A 122 -2.74 13.39 -5.44
N GLU A 123 -4.05 13.44 -5.22
CA GLU A 123 -4.65 14.05 -4.03
C GLU A 123 -4.15 13.41 -2.74
N THR A 124 -4.02 12.09 -2.68
CA THR A 124 -3.46 11.40 -1.50
C THR A 124 -1.97 11.67 -1.28
N ALA A 125 -1.20 11.90 -2.36
CA ALA A 125 0.24 12.12 -2.29
C ALA A 125 0.60 13.57 -1.91
N MET A 126 -0.08 14.55 -2.50
CA MET A 126 0.25 15.98 -2.44
C MET A 126 0.54 16.55 -1.04
N PRO A 127 -0.15 16.16 0.05
CA PRO A 127 0.11 16.75 1.37
C PRO A 127 1.55 16.62 1.87
N THR A 128 2.29 15.59 1.42
CA THR A 128 3.63 15.28 1.95
C THR A 128 4.62 14.79 0.89
N HIS A 129 4.12 14.29 -0.26
CA HIS A 129 4.91 13.59 -1.28
C HIS A 129 4.69 14.20 -2.68
N ASP A 130 4.77 15.52 -2.77
CA ASP A 130 4.61 16.26 -4.03
C ASP A 130 5.86 16.23 -4.94
N HIS A 131 6.89 15.48 -4.58
CA HIS A 131 7.99 15.16 -5.49
C HIS A 131 7.50 14.32 -6.68
N PRO A 132 8.00 14.53 -7.91
CA PRO A 132 7.58 13.75 -9.09
C PRO A 132 7.60 12.24 -8.87
N GLU A 133 8.65 11.70 -8.23
CA GLU A 133 8.76 10.28 -7.92
C GLU A 133 7.74 9.83 -6.86
N GLY A 134 7.43 10.67 -5.86
CA GLY A 134 6.39 10.37 -4.87
C GLY A 134 5.00 10.31 -5.49
N ILE A 135 4.68 11.25 -6.39
CA ILE A 135 3.42 11.26 -7.16
C ILE A 135 3.37 10.05 -8.10
N LYS A 136 4.48 9.76 -8.81
CA LYS A 136 4.59 8.63 -9.72
C LYS A 136 4.30 7.31 -9.01
N GLY A 137 4.88 7.10 -7.81
CA GLY A 137 4.66 5.89 -7.03
C GLY A 137 3.20 5.70 -6.63
N ALA A 138 2.54 6.76 -6.16
CA ALA A 138 1.11 6.72 -5.84
C ALA A 138 0.26 6.40 -7.09
N VAL A 139 0.51 7.10 -8.20
CA VAL A 139 -0.24 6.90 -9.46
C VAL A 139 -0.05 5.49 -9.99
N ALA A 140 1.17 4.98 -10.05
CA ALA A 140 1.44 3.63 -10.54
C ALA A 140 0.74 2.55 -9.68
N THR A 141 0.81 2.67 -8.36
CA THR A 141 0.12 1.74 -7.45
C THR A 141 -1.39 1.79 -7.61
N ALA A 142 -1.98 3.00 -7.65
CA ALA A 142 -3.42 3.16 -7.82
C ALA A 142 -3.92 2.61 -9.17
N LEU A 143 -3.18 2.88 -10.26
CA LEU A 143 -3.52 2.36 -11.59
C LEU A 143 -3.45 0.84 -11.66
N ALA A 144 -2.45 0.21 -11.03
CA ALA A 144 -2.37 -1.24 -10.96
C ALA A 144 -3.62 -1.84 -10.29
N ILE A 145 -4.07 -1.24 -9.17
CA ILE A 145 -5.31 -1.64 -8.49
C ILE A 145 -6.51 -1.42 -9.42
N HIS A 146 -6.63 -0.23 -10.00
CA HIS A 146 -7.75 0.14 -10.87
C HIS A 146 -7.88 -0.80 -12.07
N TYR A 147 -6.78 -1.11 -12.75
CA TYR A 147 -6.81 -2.04 -13.88
C TYR A 147 -7.22 -3.45 -13.46
N CYS A 148 -6.68 -3.97 -12.36
CA CYS A 148 -7.10 -5.26 -11.82
C CYS A 148 -8.59 -5.26 -11.39
N MET A 149 -9.10 -4.14 -10.84
CA MET A 149 -10.53 -3.99 -10.50
C MET A 149 -11.42 -4.06 -11.74
N ASN A 150 -10.94 -3.64 -12.88
CA ASN A 150 -11.62 -3.68 -14.18
C ASN A 150 -11.25 -4.93 -15.02
N ASP A 151 -10.84 -6.01 -14.35
CA ASP A 151 -10.58 -7.33 -14.93
C ASP A 151 -9.47 -7.38 -15.99
N HIS A 152 -8.58 -6.38 -15.98
CA HIS A 152 -7.35 -6.46 -16.77
C HIS A 152 -6.39 -7.49 -16.16
N ASP A 153 -5.69 -8.23 -17.03
CA ASP A 153 -4.74 -9.26 -16.63
C ASP A 153 -3.38 -8.67 -16.19
N LYS A 154 -2.51 -9.54 -15.73
CA LYS A 154 -1.16 -9.16 -15.29
C LYS A 154 -0.29 -8.59 -16.39
N GLU A 155 -0.46 -9.07 -17.63
CA GLU A 155 0.29 -8.57 -18.79
C GLU A 155 -0.11 -7.12 -19.09
N TYR A 156 -1.40 -6.80 -18.98
CA TYR A 156 -1.88 -5.43 -19.09
C TYR A 156 -1.27 -4.52 -18.01
N VAL A 157 -1.25 -4.97 -16.75
CA VAL A 157 -0.64 -4.21 -15.64
C VAL A 157 0.87 -4.06 -15.86
N ARG A 158 1.58 -5.10 -16.31
CA ARG A 158 2.99 -5.01 -16.67
C ARG A 158 3.21 -3.89 -17.67
N LYS A 159 2.55 -3.96 -18.82
CA LYS A 159 2.72 -3.03 -19.93
C LYS A 159 2.33 -1.58 -19.58
N HIS A 160 1.20 -1.40 -18.92
CA HIS A 160 0.62 -0.06 -18.69
C HIS A 160 1.07 0.58 -17.37
N VAL A 161 1.66 -0.19 -16.45
CA VAL A 161 2.16 0.33 -15.18
C VAL A 161 3.66 0.12 -15.03
N LEU A 162 4.16 -1.12 -14.98
CA LEU A 162 5.58 -1.37 -14.73
C LEU A 162 6.46 -0.78 -15.85
N ASP A 163 6.21 -1.15 -17.10
CA ASP A 163 7.02 -0.70 -18.26
C ASP A 163 6.91 0.81 -18.48
N LYS A 164 5.72 1.37 -18.24
CA LYS A 164 5.46 2.79 -18.45
C LYS A 164 6.12 3.67 -17.38
N TYR A 165 6.03 3.31 -16.11
CA TYR A 165 6.48 4.14 -14.99
C TYR A 165 7.86 3.75 -14.46
N TYR A 166 8.29 2.51 -14.67
CA TYR A 166 9.55 1.95 -14.17
C TYR A 166 10.27 1.12 -15.23
N PRO A 167 10.61 1.71 -16.40
CA PRO A 167 11.19 0.97 -17.54
C PRO A 167 12.48 0.23 -17.19
N ASP A 168 13.28 0.73 -16.24
CA ASP A 168 14.51 0.07 -15.78
C ASP A 168 14.26 -1.26 -15.03
N TRP A 169 12.99 -1.57 -14.72
CA TRP A 169 12.56 -2.79 -14.05
C TRP A 169 11.75 -3.74 -14.95
N SER A 170 11.41 -3.32 -16.17
CA SER A 170 10.51 -4.04 -17.08
C SER A 170 10.93 -5.48 -17.36
N ASP A 171 12.21 -5.68 -17.63
CA ASP A 171 12.76 -6.98 -18.03
C ASP A 171 13.36 -7.79 -16.86
N LYS A 172 13.20 -7.31 -15.62
CA LYS A 172 13.77 -7.96 -14.43
C LYS A 172 12.77 -8.91 -13.79
N PRO A 173 12.97 -10.24 -13.85
CA PRO A 173 12.16 -11.18 -13.11
C PRO A 173 12.46 -11.11 -11.60
N TYR A 174 11.54 -11.59 -10.79
CA TYR A 174 11.68 -11.64 -9.33
C TYR A 174 12.98 -12.34 -8.89
N SER A 175 13.33 -13.45 -9.56
CA SER A 175 14.54 -14.21 -9.27
C SER A 175 15.84 -13.43 -9.48
N GLU A 176 15.83 -12.44 -10.37
CA GLU A 176 16.99 -11.57 -10.62
C GLU A 176 17.07 -10.42 -9.61
N ILE A 177 15.93 -9.83 -9.23
CA ILE A 177 15.94 -8.71 -8.29
C ILE A 177 16.19 -9.15 -6.84
N LYS A 178 15.65 -10.30 -6.43
CA LYS A 178 15.66 -10.77 -5.04
C LYS A 178 17.06 -10.89 -4.42
N PRO A 179 18.09 -11.46 -5.06
CA PRO A 179 19.41 -11.63 -4.44
C PRO A 179 20.01 -10.31 -3.95
N ASP A 180 19.90 -9.25 -4.75
CA ASP A 180 20.53 -7.97 -4.50
C ASP A 180 19.59 -6.92 -3.88
N TYR A 181 18.29 -7.24 -3.75
CA TYR A 181 17.35 -6.32 -3.15
C TYR A 181 17.67 -6.07 -1.68
N HIS A 182 17.58 -4.82 -1.26
CA HIS A 182 17.84 -4.40 0.12
C HIS A 182 16.77 -3.39 0.56
N PHE A 183 16.82 -2.96 1.81
CA PHE A 183 15.90 -1.97 2.33
C PHE A 183 15.99 -0.66 1.54
N ASP A 184 14.88 -0.29 0.94
CA ASP A 184 14.71 0.98 0.21
C ASP A 184 13.34 1.54 0.56
N SER A 185 13.31 2.74 1.13
CA SER A 185 12.07 3.46 1.50
C SER A 185 11.65 4.50 0.45
N SER A 186 12.22 4.47 -0.75
CA SER A 186 11.82 5.31 -1.87
C SER A 186 10.73 4.67 -2.73
N CYS A 187 9.92 5.48 -3.41
CA CYS A 187 8.98 4.97 -4.42
C CYS A 187 9.68 4.22 -5.54
N GLN A 188 10.86 4.69 -5.97
CA GLN A 188 11.63 4.11 -7.08
C GLN A 188 12.12 2.69 -6.77
N GLY A 189 12.43 2.41 -5.52
CA GLY A 189 12.87 1.08 -5.09
C GLY A 189 11.71 0.17 -4.67
N SER A 190 10.71 0.69 -3.95
CA SER A 190 9.63 -0.13 -3.38
C SER A 190 8.53 -0.48 -4.38
N VAL A 191 8.05 0.49 -5.18
CA VAL A 191 6.87 0.28 -6.03
C VAL A 191 7.11 -0.76 -7.13
N PRO A 192 8.19 -0.68 -7.94
CA PRO A 192 8.43 -1.70 -8.96
C PRO A 192 8.70 -3.08 -8.36
N ALA A 193 9.36 -3.17 -7.21
CA ALA A 193 9.59 -4.44 -6.53
C ALA A 193 8.29 -5.10 -6.04
N ALA A 194 7.36 -4.31 -5.48
CA ALA A 194 6.02 -4.77 -5.11
C ALA A 194 5.18 -5.18 -6.33
N LEU A 195 5.25 -4.42 -7.44
CA LEU A 195 4.60 -4.78 -8.70
C LEU A 195 5.12 -6.11 -9.25
N ILE A 196 6.44 -6.34 -9.28
CA ILE A 196 7.03 -7.60 -9.74
C ILE A 196 6.59 -8.75 -8.83
N SER A 197 6.56 -8.56 -7.51
CA SER A 197 6.03 -9.58 -6.57
C SER A 197 4.59 -9.95 -6.89
N PHE A 198 3.73 -8.99 -7.22
CA PHE A 198 2.38 -9.26 -7.69
C PHE A 198 2.35 -9.97 -9.04
N LEU A 199 3.10 -9.47 -10.02
CA LEU A 199 3.09 -9.99 -11.39
C LEU A 199 3.50 -11.47 -11.46
N GLU A 200 4.43 -11.91 -10.61
CA GLU A 200 4.90 -13.29 -10.56
C GLU A 200 4.16 -14.18 -9.56
N SER A 201 3.30 -13.62 -8.72
CA SER A 201 2.51 -14.39 -7.75
C SER A 201 1.45 -15.26 -8.42
N LYS A 202 1.00 -16.32 -7.77
CA LYS A 202 -0.08 -17.22 -8.21
C LYS A 202 -1.38 -17.07 -7.42
N ASP A 203 -1.32 -16.46 -6.26
CA ASP A 203 -2.46 -16.13 -5.42
C ASP A 203 -2.11 -14.98 -4.44
N PHE A 204 -3.06 -14.58 -3.61
CA PHE A 204 -2.90 -13.51 -2.63
C PHE A 204 -1.80 -13.80 -1.59
N VAL A 205 -1.75 -15.02 -1.07
CA VAL A 205 -0.76 -15.44 -0.05
C VAL A 205 0.64 -15.47 -0.65
N ASP A 206 0.77 -16.03 -1.84
CA ASP A 206 2.02 -16.07 -2.58
C ASP A 206 2.57 -14.65 -2.86
N CYS A 207 1.69 -13.73 -3.26
CA CYS A 207 2.06 -12.33 -3.47
C CYS A 207 2.66 -11.70 -2.20
N LEU A 208 2.03 -11.89 -1.04
CA LEU A 208 2.55 -11.38 0.23
C LEU A 208 3.91 -12.01 0.58
N LYS A 209 4.03 -13.32 0.43
CA LYS A 209 5.28 -14.03 0.71
C LYS A 209 6.42 -13.58 -0.22
N LEU A 210 6.14 -13.37 -1.50
CA LEU A 210 7.11 -12.82 -2.44
C LEU A 210 7.54 -11.40 -2.02
N ALA A 211 6.60 -10.50 -1.75
CA ALA A 211 6.91 -9.14 -1.33
C ALA A 211 7.76 -9.08 -0.05
N ILE A 212 7.39 -9.86 0.96
CA ILE A 212 8.10 -9.91 2.24
C ILE A 212 9.50 -10.53 2.08
N SER A 213 9.62 -11.64 1.33
CA SER A 213 10.88 -12.35 1.15
C SER A 213 11.86 -11.68 0.18
N LEU A 214 11.56 -10.47 -0.31
CA LEU A 214 12.59 -9.59 -0.89
C LEU A 214 13.59 -9.12 0.17
N GLY A 215 13.19 -9.09 1.45
CA GLY A 215 14.07 -8.69 2.55
C GLY A 215 14.35 -7.18 2.61
N GLY A 216 13.37 -6.37 2.17
CA GLY A 216 13.42 -4.92 2.17
C GLY A 216 12.58 -4.27 3.28
N ASP A 217 11.84 -3.24 2.91
CA ASP A 217 10.80 -2.56 3.68
C ASP A 217 9.52 -3.39 3.61
N SER A 218 9.49 -4.47 4.38
CA SER A 218 8.61 -5.62 4.13
C SER A 218 7.14 -5.33 4.36
N ASP A 219 6.79 -4.50 5.35
CA ASP A 219 5.42 -4.05 5.62
C ASP A 219 4.92 -3.17 4.45
N THR A 220 5.72 -2.20 4.03
CA THR A 220 5.37 -1.32 2.92
C THR A 220 5.31 -2.07 1.57
N LEU A 221 6.27 -2.96 1.28
CA LEU A 221 6.22 -3.77 0.07
C LEU A 221 4.93 -4.62 0.01
N ALA A 222 4.58 -5.25 1.13
CA ALA A 222 3.36 -6.04 1.22
C ALA A 222 2.10 -5.17 1.21
N ALA A 223 2.10 -3.99 1.85
CA ALA A 223 0.99 -3.05 1.82
C ALA A 223 0.70 -2.48 0.42
N ILE A 224 1.74 -2.32 -0.43
CA ILE A 224 1.60 -1.94 -1.84
C ILE A 224 1.08 -3.13 -2.67
N ALA A 225 1.66 -4.31 -2.51
CA ALA A 225 1.34 -5.48 -3.33
C ALA A 225 -0.04 -6.09 -3.02
N ALA A 226 -0.43 -6.13 -1.74
CA ALA A 226 -1.66 -6.80 -1.29
C ALA A 226 -2.95 -6.26 -1.92
N PRO A 227 -3.21 -4.94 -2.00
CA PRO A 227 -4.42 -4.43 -2.62
C PRO A 227 -4.45 -4.70 -4.14
N ILE A 228 -3.31 -4.74 -4.82
CA ILE A 228 -3.22 -5.11 -6.24
C ILE A 228 -3.56 -6.60 -6.40
N ALA A 229 -2.96 -7.47 -5.57
CA ALA A 229 -3.25 -8.89 -5.56
C ALA A 229 -4.73 -9.17 -5.25
N TYR A 230 -5.31 -8.48 -4.27
CA TYR A 230 -6.73 -8.63 -3.97
C TYR A 230 -7.62 -8.14 -5.12
N ALA A 231 -7.28 -7.03 -5.75
CA ALA A 231 -8.01 -6.52 -6.92
C ALA A 231 -8.01 -7.53 -8.07
N HIS A 232 -6.95 -8.31 -8.23
CA HIS A 232 -6.83 -9.34 -9.28
C HIS A 232 -7.47 -10.67 -8.88
N TYR A 233 -7.08 -11.25 -7.74
CA TYR A 233 -7.51 -12.60 -7.33
C TYR A 233 -8.88 -12.65 -6.68
N ARG A 234 -9.37 -11.55 -6.11
CA ARG A 234 -10.67 -11.40 -5.44
C ARG A 234 -10.85 -12.27 -4.18
N VAL A 235 -9.83 -12.95 -3.74
CA VAL A 235 -9.87 -13.88 -2.61
C VAL A 235 -8.78 -13.54 -1.61
N ILE A 236 -9.15 -13.51 -0.33
CA ILE A 236 -8.25 -13.47 0.83
C ILE A 236 -8.65 -14.63 1.74
N PRO A 237 -7.70 -15.43 2.26
CA PRO A 237 -7.99 -16.45 3.27
C PRO A 237 -8.66 -15.85 4.51
N GLU A 238 -9.72 -16.51 5.02
CA GLU A 238 -10.50 -15.98 6.16
C GLU A 238 -9.65 -15.81 7.42
N GLU A 239 -8.64 -16.66 7.62
CA GLU A 239 -7.72 -16.56 8.75
C GLU A 239 -6.93 -15.24 8.76
N LEU A 240 -6.54 -14.73 7.59
CA LEU A 240 -5.87 -13.42 7.47
C LEU A 240 -6.84 -12.27 7.73
N LEU A 241 -8.07 -12.39 7.23
CA LEU A 241 -9.14 -11.41 7.50
C LEU A 241 -9.47 -11.34 8.99
N ASP A 242 -9.62 -12.47 9.65
CA ASP A 242 -9.91 -12.55 11.08
C ASP A 242 -8.76 -12.01 11.93
N ASN A 243 -7.51 -12.30 11.53
CA ASN A 243 -6.34 -11.73 12.20
C ASN A 243 -6.32 -10.21 12.09
N ALA A 244 -6.55 -9.65 10.90
CA ALA A 244 -6.60 -8.21 10.71
C ALA A 244 -7.76 -7.56 11.49
N ARG A 245 -8.97 -8.13 11.44
CA ARG A 245 -10.14 -7.64 12.18
C ARG A 245 -9.91 -7.58 13.68
N LYS A 246 -9.20 -8.54 14.27
CA LYS A 246 -8.86 -8.57 15.70
C LYS A 246 -7.87 -7.48 16.11
N LYS A 247 -7.03 -7.01 15.18
CA LYS A 247 -5.95 -6.05 15.45
C LYS A 247 -6.33 -4.60 15.17
N LEU A 248 -7.29 -4.38 14.27
CA LEU A 248 -7.71 -3.05 13.86
C LEU A 248 -8.71 -2.43 14.84
N PRO A 249 -8.61 -1.13 15.14
CA PRO A 249 -9.58 -0.43 15.98
C PRO A 249 -10.94 -0.32 15.26
N GLN A 250 -11.99 -0.19 16.06
CA GLN A 250 -13.38 -0.19 15.61
C GLN A 250 -13.65 0.81 14.47
N TRP A 251 -13.09 2.03 14.55
CA TRP A 251 -13.30 3.05 13.52
C TRP A 251 -12.76 2.64 12.13
N MET A 252 -11.67 1.87 12.07
CA MET A 252 -11.13 1.34 10.81
C MET A 252 -12.04 0.26 10.23
N LEU A 253 -12.60 -0.60 11.08
CA LEU A 253 -13.54 -1.64 10.66
C LEU A 253 -14.85 -1.03 10.12
N GLU A 254 -15.38 -0.01 10.77
CA GLU A 254 -16.56 0.74 10.33
C GLU A 254 -16.29 1.48 9.01
N LEU A 255 -15.15 2.14 8.90
CA LEU A 255 -14.76 2.82 7.66
C LEU A 255 -14.56 1.82 6.51
N SER A 256 -13.92 0.67 6.76
CA SER A 256 -13.76 -0.38 5.74
C SER A 256 -15.11 -0.85 5.20
N LYS A 257 -16.07 -1.09 6.08
CA LYS A 257 -17.42 -1.47 5.69
C LYS A 257 -18.10 -0.40 4.85
N ALA A 258 -18.06 0.86 5.29
CA ALA A 258 -18.64 1.99 4.57
C ALA A 258 -18.00 2.18 3.19
N PHE A 259 -16.67 2.01 3.11
CA PHE A 259 -15.92 2.09 1.86
C PHE A 259 -16.30 0.96 0.88
N ASP A 260 -16.40 -0.28 1.38
CA ASP A 260 -16.86 -1.42 0.59
C ASP A 260 -18.27 -1.20 0.03
N GLU A 261 -19.19 -0.68 0.86
CA GLU A 261 -20.56 -0.35 0.44
C GLU A 261 -20.59 0.73 -0.63
N TYR A 262 -19.77 1.76 -0.49
CA TYR A 262 -19.63 2.82 -1.51
C TYR A 262 -19.17 2.24 -2.84
N CYS A 263 -18.08 1.48 -2.86
CA CYS A 263 -17.51 0.89 -4.07
C CYS A 263 -18.39 -0.21 -4.71
N MET A 264 -19.39 -0.74 -3.98
CA MET A 264 -20.38 -1.67 -4.56
C MET A 264 -21.55 -0.95 -5.26
N ARG A 265 -21.82 0.32 -4.89
CA ARG A 265 -22.94 1.10 -5.47
C ARG A 265 -22.51 1.95 -6.66
N ALA A 266 -21.22 2.21 -6.76
CA ALA A 266 -20.60 3.02 -7.81
C ALA A 266 -20.29 2.20 -9.05
#